data_3bb4fe7bd1ab12ef737a3961b3dc3107
#
_entry.id   3bb4fe7bd1ab12ef737a3961b3dc3107
#
_cell.length_a   1.000
_cell.length_b   1.000
_cell.length_c   1.000
_cell.angle_alpha   90.00
_cell.angle_beta   90.00
_cell.angle_gamma   90.00
#
_symmetry.space_group_name_H-M   'P 1'
#
loop_
_entity.id
_entity.type
_entity.pdbx_description
1 polymer ?
#
loop_
_entity_poly.entity_id
_entity_poly.type
_entity_poly.pdbx_seq_one_letter_code
_entity_poly.pdbx_strand_id
1 'polypeptide(L)'
;MSTPAWVYLLRCADGSLYTGWTVDVDRRLQAHRNGASRYTRTRLPIELAASFPMADASAARREEARIKQLSRTQKQALIKSANSD
;
A
#
# COMPACT_ATOMS: atom_id res chain seq x y z
N MET A 1 -0.91 -19.00 -16.25
CA MET A 1 -0.35 -17.65 -16.14
C MET A 1 -0.68 -17.06 -14.78
N SER A 2 0.29 -16.38 -14.20
CA SER A 2 0.09 -15.75 -12.88
C SER A 2 -0.74 -14.49 -13.00
N THR A 3 -1.65 -14.26 -12.04
CA THR A 3 -2.36 -13.00 -11.92
C THR A 3 -1.43 -11.97 -11.30
N PRO A 4 -1.20 -10.83 -11.95
CA PRO A 4 -0.37 -9.80 -11.33
C PRO A 4 -1.01 -9.26 -10.04
N ALA A 5 -0.16 -8.75 -9.17
CA ALA A 5 -0.59 -8.17 -7.90
C ALA A 5 0.20 -6.89 -7.66
N TRP A 6 -0.19 -6.15 -6.64
CA TRP A 6 0.47 -4.89 -6.29
C TRP A 6 0.68 -4.81 -4.79
N VAL A 7 1.82 -4.23 -4.41
CA VAL A 7 2.01 -3.72 -3.05
C VAL A 7 1.70 -2.23 -3.10
N TYR A 8 0.98 -1.74 -2.11
CA TYR A 8 0.60 -0.32 -2.08
C TYR A 8 0.88 0.27 -0.71
N LEU A 9 1.12 1.58 -0.71
CA LEU A 9 1.29 2.36 0.50
C LEU A 9 0.21 3.45 0.51
N LEU A 10 -0.48 3.55 1.64
CA LEU A 10 -1.51 4.57 1.86
C LEU A 10 -1.02 5.57 2.90
N ARG A 11 -1.24 6.85 2.63
CA ARG A 11 -1.04 7.90 3.62
C ARG A 11 -2.38 8.17 4.28
N CYS A 12 -2.41 8.06 5.60
CA CYS A 12 -3.61 8.26 6.40
C CYS A 12 -3.71 9.71 6.90
N ALA A 13 -4.90 10.10 7.37
CA ALA A 13 -5.14 11.47 7.84
C ALA A 13 -4.23 11.86 9.01
N ASP A 14 -3.86 10.89 9.85
CA ASP A 14 -2.96 11.13 10.98
C ASP A 14 -1.48 11.13 10.59
N GLY A 15 -1.18 11.02 9.29
CA GLY A 15 0.19 10.98 8.78
C GLY A 15 0.84 9.60 8.80
N SER A 16 0.17 8.58 9.33
CA SER A 16 0.72 7.23 9.31
C SER A 16 0.71 6.64 7.91
N LEU A 17 1.56 5.64 7.68
CA LEU A 17 1.67 4.96 6.39
C LEU A 17 1.26 3.50 6.57
N TYR A 18 0.27 3.08 5.78
CA TYR A 18 -0.22 1.71 5.78
C TYR A 18 0.31 0.98 4.55
N THR A 19 0.78 -0.25 4.74
CA THR A 19 1.28 -1.10 3.66
C THR A 19 0.36 -2.29 3.49
N GLY A 20 -0.03 -2.57 2.25
CA GLY A 20 -0.86 -3.72 1.92
C GLY A 20 -0.53 -4.27 0.55
N TRP A 21 -1.20 -5.37 0.17
CA TRP A 21 -1.11 -5.90 -1.18
C TRP A 21 -2.50 -6.28 -1.68
N THR A 22 -2.67 -6.29 -2.99
CA THR A 22 -3.95 -6.62 -3.61
C THR A 22 -3.74 -7.00 -5.07
N VAL A 23 -4.74 -7.68 -5.64
CA VAL A 23 -4.79 -7.92 -7.08
C VAL A 23 -5.55 -6.82 -7.82
N ASP A 24 -6.21 -5.92 -7.09
CA ASP A 24 -6.99 -4.82 -7.67
C ASP A 24 -6.88 -3.59 -6.76
N VAL A 25 -6.00 -2.66 -7.13
CA VAL A 25 -5.71 -1.47 -6.31
C VAL A 25 -6.95 -0.58 -6.15
N ASP A 26 -7.66 -0.32 -7.24
CA ASP A 26 -8.82 0.59 -7.20
C ASP A 26 -9.92 0.05 -6.29
N ARG A 27 -10.21 -1.24 -6.41
CA ARG A 27 -11.22 -1.89 -5.57
C ARG A 27 -10.80 -1.89 -4.11
N ARG A 28 -9.52 -2.15 -3.83
CA ARG A 28 -9.01 -2.18 -2.46
C ARG A 28 -9.01 -0.79 -1.84
N LEU A 29 -8.65 0.24 -2.62
CA LEU A 29 -8.75 1.62 -2.18
C LEU A 29 -10.18 1.99 -1.79
N GLN A 30 -11.15 1.59 -2.63
CA GLN A 30 -12.55 1.84 -2.34
C GLN A 30 -12.99 1.17 -1.05
N ALA A 31 -12.52 -0.06 -0.81
CA ALA A 31 -12.81 -0.77 0.43
C ALA A 31 -12.25 -0.03 1.64
N HIS A 32 -11.01 0.49 1.55
CA HIS A 32 -10.43 1.29 2.62
C HIS A 32 -11.26 2.56 2.89
N ARG A 33 -11.66 3.25 1.81
CA ARG A 33 -12.47 4.47 1.94
C ARG A 33 -13.83 4.20 2.58
N ASN A 34 -14.36 3.01 2.38
CA ASN A 34 -15.64 2.58 2.97
C ASN A 34 -15.49 2.04 4.38
N GLY A 35 -14.30 2.07 4.96
CA GLY A 35 -14.08 1.66 6.34
C GLY A 35 -13.93 0.16 6.54
N ALA A 36 -13.68 -0.60 5.48
CA ALA A 36 -13.55 -2.06 5.56
C ALA A 36 -12.28 -2.52 6.26
N SER A 37 -11.24 -1.69 6.31
CA SER A 37 -9.98 -2.04 6.96
C SER A 37 -9.94 -1.49 8.38
N ARG A 38 -9.62 -2.38 9.33
CA ARG A 38 -9.53 -2.03 10.74
C ARG A 38 -8.54 -0.90 11.02
N TYR A 39 -7.38 -0.95 10.38
CA TYR A 39 -6.33 0.04 10.60
C TYR A 39 -6.72 1.40 10.05
N THR A 40 -7.22 1.44 8.83
CA THR A 40 -7.44 2.71 8.12
C THR A 40 -8.77 3.36 8.45
N ARG A 41 -9.79 2.61 8.89
CA ARG A 41 -11.13 3.17 9.10
C ARG A 41 -11.19 4.26 10.16
N THR A 42 -10.27 4.24 11.14
CA THR A 42 -10.18 5.28 12.16
C THR A 42 -9.19 6.38 11.78
N ARG A 43 -8.59 6.29 10.57
CA ARG A 43 -7.57 7.22 10.09
C ARG A 43 -7.91 7.80 8.72
N LEU A 44 -9.20 7.78 8.37
CA LEU A 44 -9.69 8.36 7.12
C LEU A 44 -9.64 9.90 7.22
N PRO A 45 -9.47 10.58 6.09
CA PRO A 45 -9.31 10.06 4.75
C PRO A 45 -7.93 9.46 4.49
N ILE A 46 -7.88 8.55 3.52
CA ILE A 46 -6.61 7.96 3.06
C ILE A 46 -6.35 8.38 1.62
N GLU A 47 -5.08 8.37 1.23
CA GLU A 47 -4.71 8.58 -0.17
C GLU A 47 -3.66 7.54 -0.56
N LEU A 48 -3.66 7.16 -1.84
CA LEU A 48 -2.66 6.25 -2.38
C LEU A 48 -1.34 7.03 -2.53
N ALA A 49 -0.33 6.63 -1.75
CA ALA A 49 0.97 7.27 -1.81
C ALA A 49 1.86 6.62 -2.88
N ALA A 50 1.79 5.30 -3.03
CA ALA A 50 2.57 4.59 -4.05
C ALA A 50 1.98 3.19 -4.26
N SER A 51 2.20 2.63 -5.46
CA SER A 51 1.90 1.22 -5.73
C SER A 51 2.99 0.64 -6.60
N PHE A 52 3.28 -0.64 -6.39
CA PHE A 52 4.36 -1.35 -7.05
C PHE A 52 3.83 -2.65 -7.65
N PRO A 53 3.96 -2.85 -8.98
CA PRO A 53 3.49 -4.09 -9.57
C PRO A 53 4.38 -5.26 -9.21
N MET A 54 3.75 -6.42 -8.98
CA MET A 54 4.42 -7.68 -8.67
C MET A 54 3.94 -8.75 -9.63
N ALA A 55 4.76 -9.77 -9.86
CA ALA A 55 4.45 -10.83 -10.79
C ALA A 55 3.21 -11.63 -10.38
N ASP A 56 3.04 -11.84 -9.07
CA ASP A 56 1.94 -12.62 -8.52
C ASP A 56 1.71 -12.29 -7.05
N ALA A 57 0.69 -12.92 -6.45
CA ALA A 57 0.34 -12.70 -5.04
C ALA A 57 1.45 -13.11 -4.09
N SER A 58 2.20 -14.17 -4.41
CA SER A 58 3.29 -14.62 -3.56
C SER A 58 4.40 -13.57 -3.48
N ALA A 59 4.79 -13.01 -4.63
CA ALA A 59 5.77 -11.93 -4.68
C ALA A 59 5.26 -10.70 -3.92
N ALA A 60 3.99 -10.35 -4.09
CA ALA A 60 3.39 -9.20 -3.41
C ALA A 60 3.40 -9.38 -1.89
N ARG A 61 3.08 -10.56 -1.39
CA ARG A 61 3.09 -10.84 0.05
C ARG A 61 4.49 -10.73 0.64
N ARG A 62 5.51 -11.22 -0.09
CA ARG A 62 6.90 -11.11 0.36
C ARG A 62 7.34 -9.65 0.42
N GLU A 63 6.99 -8.88 -0.59
CA GLU A 63 7.38 -7.47 -0.64
C GLU A 63 6.62 -6.64 0.41
N GLU A 64 5.35 -6.94 0.63
CA GLU A 64 4.59 -6.31 1.71
C GLU A 64 5.27 -6.54 3.06
N ALA A 65 5.66 -7.78 3.36
CA ALA A 65 6.32 -8.11 4.61
C ALA A 65 7.64 -7.36 4.76
N ARG A 66 8.42 -7.26 3.68
CA ARG A 66 9.68 -6.52 3.68
C ARG A 66 9.45 -5.04 3.97
N ILE A 67 8.48 -4.43 3.28
CA ILE A 67 8.20 -3.00 3.42
C ILE A 67 7.65 -2.69 4.81
N LYS A 68 6.84 -3.58 5.38
CA LYS A 68 6.30 -3.37 6.73
C LYS A 68 7.39 -3.24 7.80
N GLN A 69 8.56 -3.81 7.56
CA GLN A 69 9.68 -3.74 8.49
C GLN A 69 10.54 -2.49 8.31
N LEU A 70 10.30 -1.71 7.27
CA LEU A 70 11.03 -0.47 7.04
C LEU A 70 10.58 0.59 8.04
N SER A 71 11.52 1.50 8.37
CA SER A 71 11.19 2.67 9.18
C SER A 71 10.29 3.62 8.36
N ARG A 72 9.66 4.56 9.07
CA ARG A 72 8.86 5.60 8.42
C ARG A 72 9.69 6.37 7.38
N THR A 73 10.91 6.74 7.73
CA THR A 73 11.81 7.46 6.82
C THR A 73 12.10 6.64 5.57
N GLN A 74 12.34 5.34 5.73
CA GLN A 74 12.59 4.46 4.60
C GLN A 74 11.36 4.30 3.71
N LYS A 75 10.17 4.21 4.31
CA LYS A 75 8.92 4.17 3.54
C LYS A 75 8.69 5.46 2.78
N GLN A 76 8.97 6.60 3.40
CA GLN A 76 8.87 7.90 2.72
C GLN A 76 9.83 8.01 1.55
N ALA A 77 11.06 7.51 1.70
CA ALA A 77 12.03 7.48 0.62
C ALA A 77 11.55 6.62 -0.54
N LEU A 78 10.93 5.48 -0.22
CA LEU A 78 10.37 4.57 -1.22
C LEU A 78 9.23 5.24 -2.01
N ILE A 79 8.35 5.95 -1.30
CA ILE A 79 7.25 6.70 -1.92
C ILE A 79 7.79 7.79 -2.84
N LYS A 80 8.78 8.53 -2.38
CA LYS A 80 9.41 9.60 -3.16
C LYS A 80 10.04 9.05 -4.43
N SER A 81 10.74 7.93 -4.33
CA SER A 81 11.35 7.27 -5.48
C SER A 81 10.31 6.81 -6.48
N ALA A 82 9.19 6.26 -6.02
CA ALA A 82 8.11 5.79 -6.88
C ALA A 82 7.42 6.93 -7.64
N ASN A 83 7.36 8.12 -7.05
CA ASN A 83 6.69 9.29 -7.63
C ASN A 83 7.67 10.24 -8.34
N SER A 84 8.92 9.85 -8.45
CA SER A 84 9.95 10.62 -9.12
C SER A 84 10.04 10.20 -10.58
N ASP A 85 10.04 11.14 -11.48
CA ASP A 85 10.23 10.89 -12.90
C ASP A 85 11.71 10.86 -13.28
#